data_15361970a3dd588b487eba8a2a2f8292
#
_entry.id   15361970a3dd588b487eba8a2a2f8292
#
_cell.length_a   1.000
_cell.length_b   1.000
_cell.length_c   1.000
_cell.angle_alpha   90.00
_cell.angle_beta   90.00
_cell.angle_gamma   90.00
#
_symmetry.space_group_name_H-M   'P 1'
#
loop_
_entity.id
_entity.type
_entity.pdbx_description
1 polymer ?
#
loop_
_entity_poly.entity_id
_entity_poly.type
_entity_poly.pdbx_seq_one_letter_code
_entity_poly.pdbx_strand_id
1 'polypeptide(L)'
;QSQDVKKLVESLNEKGHPQGKLPATVKKPWGSYTVLDSGSDFLLKRIEVLPDEALSLQSHQHRSEHWTVASGSAEVERNDETFHLKANESITIPKSAKHRLANPGSELLIIFEIQFGSLLDENDILRHEDRYGRA
;
A
#
# COMPACT_ATOMS: atom_id res chain seq x y z
N GLN A 1 -6.25 4.37 -13.08
CA GLN A 1 -6.10 5.81 -13.12
C GLN A 1 -6.80 6.47 -11.94
N SER A 2 -6.49 7.72 -11.72
CA SER A 2 -7.09 8.45 -10.59
C SER A 2 -8.62 8.49 -10.72
N GLN A 3 -9.13 8.56 -11.93
CA GLN A 3 -10.57 8.56 -12.18
C GLN A 3 -11.21 7.24 -11.76
N ASP A 4 -10.55 6.12 -12.02
CA ASP A 4 -11.06 4.81 -11.65
C ASP A 4 -11.03 4.62 -10.13
N VAL A 5 -9.98 5.07 -9.48
CA VAL A 5 -9.87 5.01 -8.02
C VAL A 5 -10.96 5.85 -7.37
N LYS A 6 -11.19 7.06 -7.88
CA LYS A 6 -12.25 7.93 -7.38
C LYS A 6 -13.61 7.27 -7.52
N LYS A 7 -13.86 6.63 -8.65
CA LYS A 7 -15.12 5.94 -8.92
C LYS A 7 -15.35 4.78 -7.96
N LEU A 8 -14.30 4.02 -7.65
CA LEU A 8 -14.38 2.94 -6.68
C LEU A 8 -14.74 3.46 -5.29
N VAL A 9 -14.11 4.55 -4.86
CA VAL A 9 -14.40 5.15 -3.57
C VAL A 9 -15.82 5.65 -3.50
N GLU A 10 -16.30 6.32 -4.56
CA GLU A 10 -17.68 6.79 -4.62
C GLU A 10 -18.67 5.63 -4.56
N SER A 11 -18.41 4.56 -5.31
CA SER A 11 -19.25 3.37 -5.30
C SER A 11 -19.32 2.74 -3.93
N LEU A 12 -18.17 2.67 -3.24
CA LEU A 12 -18.11 2.14 -1.88
C LEU A 12 -18.95 2.99 -0.93
N ASN A 13 -18.84 4.31 -1.03
CA ASN A 13 -19.61 5.22 -0.18
C ASN A 13 -21.10 5.14 -0.45
N GLU A 14 -21.50 5.03 -1.72
CA GLU A 14 -22.92 4.91 -2.09
C GLU A 14 -23.56 3.65 -1.57
N LYS A 15 -22.85 2.54 -1.69
CA LYS A 15 -23.36 1.27 -1.17
C LYS A 15 -23.32 1.23 0.35
N GLY A 16 -22.56 2.14 0.93
CA GLY A 16 -22.24 2.09 2.34
C GLY A 16 -21.43 0.83 2.62
N HIS A 17 -20.66 0.83 3.64
CA HIS A 17 -20.08 -0.41 4.10
C HIS A 17 -21.16 -1.26 4.72
N PRO A 18 -21.06 -2.59 4.67
CA PRO A 18 -22.01 -3.44 5.36
C PRO A 18 -22.21 -2.93 6.79
N GLN A 19 -23.45 -2.80 7.19
CA GLN A 19 -23.85 -2.26 8.50
C GLN A 19 -23.46 -0.79 8.71
N GLY A 20 -23.24 -0.04 7.62
CA GLY A 20 -22.96 1.39 7.72
C GLY A 20 -21.62 1.76 8.32
N LYS A 21 -20.68 0.83 8.38
CA LYS A 21 -19.36 1.08 8.95
C LYS A 21 -18.47 1.81 7.97
N LEU A 22 -17.68 2.78 8.49
CA LEU A 22 -16.64 3.44 7.72
C LEU A 22 -15.41 2.54 7.64
N PRO A 23 -14.54 2.75 6.63
CA PRO A 23 -13.28 2.02 6.58
C PRO A 23 -12.47 2.25 7.84
N ALA A 24 -11.99 1.19 8.44
CA ALA A 24 -11.16 1.29 9.62
C ALA A 24 -9.71 1.52 9.24
N THR A 25 -9.06 2.42 9.97
CA THR A 25 -7.64 2.69 9.79
C THR A 25 -6.85 1.86 10.78
N VAL A 26 -5.85 1.14 10.27
CA VAL A 26 -4.95 0.31 11.08
C VAL A 26 -3.65 1.07 11.30
N LYS A 27 -3.34 1.31 12.57
CA LYS A 27 -2.10 2.01 12.94
C LYS A 27 -0.91 1.06 12.91
N LYS A 28 0.22 1.56 12.42
CA LYS A 28 1.48 0.82 12.33
C LYS A 28 2.62 1.71 12.85
N PRO A 29 3.78 1.15 13.19
CA PRO A 29 4.91 1.98 13.65
C PRO A 29 5.33 3.04 12.63
N TRP A 30 5.18 2.77 11.34
CA TRP A 30 5.59 3.66 10.26
C TRP A 30 4.49 4.62 9.80
N GLY A 31 3.24 4.46 10.28
CA GLY A 31 2.13 5.29 9.85
C GLY A 31 0.80 4.54 9.95
N SER A 32 0.10 4.39 8.84
CA SER A 32 -1.21 3.70 8.89
C SER A 32 -1.62 3.24 7.50
N TYR A 33 -2.60 2.34 7.46
CA TYR A 33 -3.29 2.02 6.20
C TYR A 33 -4.78 1.89 6.45
N THR A 34 -5.54 2.13 5.38
CA THR A 34 -6.99 2.02 5.39
C THR A 34 -7.41 1.22 4.17
N VAL A 35 -8.21 0.16 4.39
CA VAL A 35 -8.78 -0.60 3.28
C VAL A 35 -10.00 0.14 2.78
N LEU A 36 -9.97 0.53 1.51
CA LEU A 36 -11.04 1.32 0.89
C LEU A 36 -12.06 0.47 0.15
N ASP A 37 -11.60 -0.64 -0.43
CA ASP A 37 -12.47 -1.53 -1.19
C ASP A 37 -11.79 -2.89 -1.32
N SER A 38 -12.58 -3.91 -1.57
CA SER A 38 -12.06 -5.26 -1.79
C SER A 38 -13.03 -6.07 -2.62
N GLY A 39 -12.50 -7.00 -3.38
CA GLY A 39 -13.26 -7.98 -4.14
C GLY A 39 -12.66 -9.36 -3.93
N SER A 40 -13.05 -10.32 -4.79
CA SER A 40 -12.55 -11.69 -4.65
C SER A 40 -11.06 -11.81 -4.95
N ASP A 41 -10.52 -10.94 -5.82
CA ASP A 41 -9.13 -11.00 -6.27
C ASP A 41 -8.45 -9.64 -6.26
N PHE A 42 -8.98 -8.66 -5.55
CA PHE A 42 -8.29 -7.38 -5.40
C PHE A 42 -8.58 -6.75 -4.04
N LEU A 43 -7.67 -5.89 -3.63
CA LEU A 43 -7.80 -5.08 -2.41
C LEU A 43 -7.23 -3.70 -2.70
N LEU A 44 -7.97 -2.66 -2.35
CA LEU A 44 -7.55 -1.27 -2.52
C LEU A 44 -7.27 -0.68 -1.15
N LYS A 45 -6.04 -0.15 -0.97
CA LYS A 45 -5.62 0.48 0.28
C LYS A 45 -5.14 1.89 0.06
N ARG A 46 -5.39 2.74 1.05
CA ARG A 46 -4.69 4.01 1.21
C ARG A 46 -3.63 3.80 2.29
N ILE A 47 -2.37 4.11 1.96
CA ILE A 47 -1.24 3.97 2.87
C ILE A 47 -0.68 5.34 3.16
N GLU A 48 -0.46 5.63 4.45
CA GLU A 48 0.17 6.87 4.89
C GLU A 48 1.45 6.53 5.63
N VAL A 49 2.57 7.08 5.17
CA VAL A 49 3.88 6.83 5.78
C VAL A 49 4.39 8.15 6.36
N LEU A 50 4.68 8.13 7.64
CA LEU A 50 5.20 9.29 8.34
C LEU A 50 6.58 9.68 7.81
N PRO A 51 6.96 10.97 7.90
CA PRO A 51 8.27 11.40 7.46
C PRO A 51 9.38 10.55 8.08
N ASP A 52 10.34 10.17 7.26
CA ASP A 52 11.54 9.44 7.67
C ASP A 52 11.28 8.01 8.16
N GLU A 53 10.08 7.48 7.93
CA GLU A 53 9.73 6.11 8.29
C GLU A 53 9.73 5.19 7.09
N ALA A 54 9.79 3.89 7.35
CA ALA A 54 9.79 2.88 6.29
C ALA A 54 9.09 1.61 6.75
N LEU A 55 8.45 0.93 5.80
CA LEU A 55 7.91 -0.39 6.04
C LEU A 55 9.04 -1.42 6.06
N SER A 56 8.72 -2.67 6.41
CA SER A 56 9.71 -3.74 6.36
C SER A 56 10.09 -4.06 4.91
N LEU A 57 11.26 -4.64 4.72
CA LEU A 57 11.61 -5.28 3.46
C LEU A 57 10.87 -6.61 3.44
N GLN A 58 10.00 -6.80 2.49
CA GLN A 58 9.04 -7.91 2.52
C GLN A 58 8.78 -8.47 1.13
N SER A 59 8.17 -9.64 1.07
CA SER A 59 7.69 -10.23 -0.17
C SER A 59 6.37 -10.95 0.07
N HIS A 60 5.60 -11.14 -1.01
CA HIS A 60 4.30 -11.82 -0.97
C HIS A 60 4.28 -12.85 -2.09
N GLN A 61 3.86 -14.07 -1.78
CA GLN A 61 3.90 -15.17 -2.75
C GLN A 61 2.64 -15.26 -3.62
N HIS A 62 1.52 -14.72 -3.13
CA HIS A 62 0.22 -14.95 -3.74
C HIS A 62 -0.43 -13.68 -4.31
N ARG A 63 0.30 -12.56 -4.31
CA ARG A 63 -0.24 -11.32 -4.85
C ARG A 63 0.84 -10.45 -5.49
N SER A 64 0.41 -9.66 -6.46
CA SER A 64 1.18 -8.54 -6.97
C SER A 64 0.55 -7.25 -6.46
N GLU A 65 1.28 -6.14 -6.53
CA GLU A 65 0.80 -4.85 -6.05
C GLU A 65 1.10 -3.77 -7.07
N HIS A 66 0.22 -2.79 -7.13
CA HIS A 66 0.42 -1.60 -7.93
C HIS A 66 0.29 -0.40 -7.02
N TRP A 67 1.31 0.45 -6.99
CA TRP A 67 1.37 1.59 -6.09
C TRP A 67 1.39 2.89 -6.89
N THR A 68 0.57 3.85 -6.49
CA THR A 68 0.56 5.20 -7.07
C THR A 68 0.75 6.20 -5.94
N VAL A 69 1.73 7.10 -6.11
CA VAL A 69 1.96 8.16 -5.13
C VAL A 69 0.91 9.25 -5.35
N ALA A 70 0.15 9.54 -4.31
CA ALA A 70 -0.84 10.61 -4.34
C ALA A 70 -0.26 11.93 -3.83
N SER A 71 0.60 11.87 -2.82
CA SER A 71 1.19 13.06 -2.22
C SER A 71 2.49 12.70 -1.52
N GLY A 72 3.47 13.58 -1.58
CA GLY A 72 4.77 13.37 -0.96
C GLY A 72 5.75 12.72 -1.92
N SER A 73 6.82 12.15 -1.36
CA SER A 73 7.88 11.48 -2.11
C SER A 73 8.10 10.10 -1.54
N ALA A 74 8.24 9.12 -2.42
CA ALA A 74 8.45 7.73 -2.03
C ALA A 74 9.80 7.23 -2.50
N GLU A 75 10.45 6.43 -1.66
CA GLU A 75 11.60 5.65 -2.06
C GLU A 75 11.17 4.19 -2.03
N VAL A 76 11.29 3.50 -3.16
CA VAL A 76 10.85 2.11 -3.29
C VAL A 76 12.03 1.24 -3.65
N GLU A 77 12.29 0.23 -2.82
CA GLU A 77 13.22 -0.84 -3.18
C GLU A 77 12.40 -1.97 -3.79
N ARG A 78 12.83 -2.46 -4.93
CA ARG A 78 12.23 -3.62 -5.58
C ARG A 78 13.35 -4.51 -6.08
N ASN A 79 13.51 -5.65 -5.44
CA ASN A 79 14.67 -6.54 -5.61
C ASN A 79 15.95 -5.73 -5.34
N ASP A 80 16.85 -5.61 -6.29
CA ASP A 80 18.11 -4.90 -6.10
C ASP A 80 18.11 -3.47 -6.64
N GLU A 81 16.94 -2.96 -6.99
CA GLU A 81 16.81 -1.62 -7.55
C GLU A 81 16.10 -0.68 -6.60
N THR A 82 16.46 0.59 -6.64
CA THR A 82 15.83 1.65 -5.85
C THR A 82 15.22 2.68 -6.80
N PHE A 83 13.96 3.01 -6.54
CA PHE A 83 13.21 3.98 -7.34
C PHE A 83 12.76 5.12 -6.45
N HIS A 84 12.78 6.35 -6.98
CA HIS A 84 12.25 7.51 -6.29
C HIS A 84 11.05 8.00 -7.07
N LEU A 85 9.89 8.05 -6.40
CA LEU A 85 8.63 8.39 -7.02
C LEU A 85 8.04 9.65 -6.40
N LYS A 86 7.47 10.49 -7.25
CA LYS A 86 6.75 11.70 -6.85
C LYS A 86 5.26 11.50 -7.14
N ALA A 87 4.46 12.48 -6.72
CA ALA A 87 3.02 12.45 -6.95
C ALA A 87 2.70 12.15 -8.41
N ASN A 88 1.71 11.30 -8.62
CA ASN A 88 1.25 10.83 -9.92
C ASN A 88 2.14 9.78 -10.58
N GLU A 89 3.21 9.35 -9.92
CA GLU A 89 4.06 8.27 -10.44
C GLU A 89 3.68 6.95 -9.79
N SER A 90 3.89 5.85 -10.52
CA SER A 90 3.45 4.51 -10.13
C SER A 90 4.54 3.47 -10.32
N ILE A 91 4.40 2.36 -9.61
CA ILE A 91 5.29 1.22 -9.76
C ILE A 91 4.49 -0.06 -9.52
N THR A 92 4.85 -1.12 -10.24
CA THR A 92 4.27 -2.46 -10.05
C THR A 92 5.25 -3.34 -9.29
N ILE A 93 4.75 -4.03 -8.29
CA ILE A 93 5.52 -5.00 -7.50
C ILE A 93 5.02 -6.40 -7.87
N PRO A 94 5.82 -7.19 -8.60
CA PRO A 94 5.43 -8.54 -8.97
C PRO A 94 5.38 -9.48 -7.77
N LYS A 95 4.70 -10.61 -7.93
CA LYS A 95 4.71 -11.68 -6.93
C LYS A 95 6.14 -12.04 -6.61
N SER A 96 6.40 -12.33 -5.35
CA SER A 96 7.69 -12.79 -4.82
C SER A 96 8.83 -11.78 -4.89
N ALA A 97 8.61 -10.60 -5.45
CA ALA A 97 9.64 -9.56 -5.46
C ALA A 97 9.83 -9.01 -4.04
N LYS A 98 11.07 -8.90 -3.62
CA LYS A 98 11.39 -8.22 -2.35
C LYS A 98 11.20 -6.73 -2.55
N HIS A 99 10.49 -6.10 -1.63
CA HIS A 99 10.20 -4.69 -1.77
C HIS A 99 10.08 -3.99 -0.43
N ARG A 100 10.37 -2.70 -0.43
CA ARG A 100 10.23 -1.82 0.73
C ARG A 100 9.77 -0.45 0.27
N LEU A 101 8.84 0.12 1.03
CA LEU A 101 8.37 1.48 0.84
C LEU A 101 8.91 2.34 1.97
N ALA A 102 9.51 3.48 1.62
CA ALA A 102 10.02 4.44 2.60
C ALA A 102 9.61 5.85 2.23
N ASN A 103 9.48 6.69 3.24
CA ASN A 103 9.25 8.12 3.07
C ASN A 103 10.55 8.87 3.38
N PRO A 104 11.32 9.27 2.37
CA PRO A 104 12.57 9.98 2.60
C PRO A 104 12.39 11.48 2.87
N GLY A 105 11.16 11.97 2.75
CA GLY A 105 10.88 13.40 2.83
C GLY A 105 10.49 13.86 4.22
N SER A 106 10.13 15.14 4.29
CA SER A 106 9.71 15.78 5.53
C SER A 106 8.21 15.94 5.64
N GLU A 107 7.46 15.47 4.65
CA GLU A 107 6.00 15.54 4.62
C GLU A 107 5.40 14.15 4.60
N LEU A 108 4.12 14.05 4.95
CA LEU A 108 3.40 12.78 4.91
C LEU A 108 3.38 12.23 3.49
N LEU A 109 3.69 10.94 3.34
CA LEU A 109 3.59 10.25 2.06
C LEU A 109 2.25 9.52 2.01
N ILE A 110 1.49 9.74 0.94
CA ILE A 110 0.22 9.05 0.72
C ILE A 110 0.33 8.25 -0.57
N ILE A 111 0.05 6.96 -0.45
CA ILE A 111 0.07 6.02 -1.58
C ILE A 111 -1.25 5.28 -1.63
N PHE A 112 -1.75 5.08 -2.85
CA PHE A 112 -2.84 4.14 -3.09
C PHE A 112 -2.26 2.85 -3.65
N GLU A 113 -2.60 1.74 -3.01
CA GLU A 113 -2.09 0.42 -3.36
C GLU A 113 -3.24 -0.45 -3.80
N ILE A 114 -3.10 -1.09 -4.95
CA ILE A 114 -4.03 -2.12 -5.39
C ILE A 114 -3.29 -3.45 -5.35
N GLN A 115 -3.83 -4.41 -4.59
CA GLN A 115 -3.32 -5.77 -4.52
C GLN A 115 -4.15 -6.66 -5.43
N PHE A 116 -3.50 -7.52 -6.19
CA PHE A 116 -4.16 -8.47 -7.08
C PHE A 116 -3.67 -9.87 -6.78
N GLY A 117 -4.59 -10.81 -6.57
CA GLY A 117 -4.21 -12.19 -6.36
C GLY A 117 -5.35 -13.02 -5.82
N SER A 118 -5.13 -14.34 -5.79
CA SER A 118 -6.11 -15.30 -5.30
C SER A 118 -6.13 -15.37 -3.77
N LEU A 119 -5.10 -14.87 -3.10
CA LEU A 119 -5.00 -14.86 -1.64
C LEU A 119 -4.51 -13.49 -1.20
N LEU A 120 -5.43 -12.68 -0.66
CA LEU A 120 -5.12 -11.33 -0.21
C LEU A 120 -5.20 -11.28 1.32
N ASP A 121 -4.32 -12.04 1.97
CA ASP A 121 -4.25 -12.22 3.41
C ASP A 121 -3.01 -11.49 3.93
N GLU A 122 -3.17 -10.77 5.06
CA GLU A 122 -2.05 -10.12 5.73
C GLU A 122 -0.97 -11.11 6.16
N ASN A 123 -1.34 -12.39 6.30
CA ASN A 123 -0.38 -13.44 6.64
C ASN A 123 0.47 -13.89 5.44
N ASP A 124 0.14 -13.47 4.22
CA ASP A 124 0.96 -13.71 3.03
C ASP A 124 2.07 -12.66 2.98
N ILE A 125 2.92 -12.69 3.99
CA ILE A 125 4.03 -11.76 4.11
C ILE A 125 5.25 -12.48 4.67
N LEU A 126 6.39 -12.27 4.01
CA LEU A 126 7.67 -12.71 4.51
C LEU A 126 8.51 -11.46 4.72
N ARG A 127 8.83 -11.14 5.97
CA ARG A 127 9.63 -9.96 6.31
C ARG A 127 11.09 -10.34 6.32
N HIS A 128 11.87 -9.62 5.51
CA HIS A 128 13.32 -9.86 5.40
C HIS A 128 14.11 -8.93 6.31
N GLU A 129 13.65 -7.69 6.47
CA GLU A 129 14.24 -6.71 7.38
C GLU A 129 13.13 -5.80 7.90
N ASP A 130 13.22 -5.43 9.17
CA ASP A 130 12.24 -4.53 9.74
C ASP A 130 12.90 -3.73 10.87
N ARG A 131 12.96 -2.40 10.74
CA ARG A 131 13.57 -1.52 11.73
C ARG A 131 12.84 -1.53 13.07
N TYR A 132 11.62 -2.06 13.11
CA TYR A 132 10.82 -2.14 14.33
C TYR A 132 10.87 -3.52 14.99
N GLY A 133 11.71 -4.43 14.48
CA GLY A 133 11.95 -5.73 15.10
C GLY A 133 10.89 -6.78 14.88
N ARG A 134 10.06 -6.66 13.83
CA ARG A 134 9.01 -7.63 13.51
C ARG A 134 9.48 -8.75 12.59
N ALA A 135 10.67 -8.62 12.03
CA ALA A 135 11.20 -9.61 11.09
C ALA A 135 11.59 -10.90 11.79
#